data_eb9c24b676929cead05ce56732076f4c
#
_entry.id   eb9c24b676929cead05ce56732076f4c
#
_cell.length_a   1.000
_cell.length_b   1.000
_cell.length_c   1.000
_cell.angle_alpha   90.00
_cell.angle_beta   90.00
_cell.angle_gamma   90.00
#
_symmetry.space_group_name_H-M   'P 1'
#
loop_
_entity.id
_entity.type
_entity.pdbx_description
1 polymer ?
#
loop_
_entity_poly.entity_id
_entity_poly.type
_entity_poly.pdbx_seq_one_letter_code
_entity_poly.pdbx_strand_id
1 'polypeptide(L)'
;PEGQSREMWLATAAGTDAATMGELLRALRAAAFPVQGFVDRVAVVAGWQKLPGHSIAAHLEAHQVLVTVVHNDGAAVELQRTVRLPGGSARLHDAWLRLAAQTLVHQTRFDPLHDHRHETALRNALPALVEAAMRDGQGEYGFDVAGRELRLVLSRDQLAEAAQPVLQPAVMALQTLSAGLPDASLLIGESLTAVPGAGALLEAARVARAFRLPAGSAACAASLLSPAPALASGSVQYLTRVPWPAGAADAEPLAPLQAHPGSSAMATHVIYRGHALPIGADALVIGREPAAMRELRLPEGIAGLSRRHCTLRRERGRSVLIDHSSHGSYLDGVRVRGRAFLAAGSVLRLGTPGVELHLVALADAAGS
;
A
#
# COMPACT_ATOMS: atom_id res chain seq x y z
N PRO A 1 -10.82 -38.54 -20.77
CA PRO A 1 -9.37 -38.38 -20.75
C PRO A 1 -8.98 -38.06 -19.33
N GLU A 2 -8.44 -39.10 -18.68
CA GLU A 2 -7.97 -39.12 -17.31
C GLU A 2 -6.88 -38.04 -17.18
N GLY A 3 -7.03 -37.20 -16.17
CA GLY A 3 -6.16 -36.06 -15.96
C GLY A 3 -4.74 -36.51 -15.67
N GLN A 4 -3.85 -36.28 -16.61
CA GLN A 4 -2.43 -36.26 -16.33
C GLN A 4 -2.23 -35.18 -15.22
N SER A 5 -1.81 -35.68 -14.06
CA SER A 5 -1.40 -34.80 -12.94
C SER A 5 -0.30 -33.90 -13.46
N ARG A 6 -0.63 -32.65 -13.77
CA ARG A 6 0.36 -31.67 -14.24
C ARG A 6 1.31 -31.40 -13.10
N GLU A 7 2.56 -31.75 -13.31
CA GLU A 7 3.64 -31.35 -12.41
C GLU A 7 3.61 -29.83 -12.20
N MET A 8 3.79 -29.37 -10.94
CA MET A 8 3.66 -27.97 -10.59
C MET A 8 4.96 -27.36 -10.09
N TRP A 9 5.19 -26.12 -10.47
CA TRP A 9 6.21 -25.27 -9.89
C TRP A 9 5.65 -24.52 -8.67
N LEU A 10 6.45 -24.46 -7.61
CA LEU A 10 6.11 -23.71 -6.41
C LEU A 10 6.87 -22.39 -6.37
N ALA A 11 6.14 -21.29 -6.42
CA ALA A 11 6.71 -19.97 -6.26
C ALA A 11 6.98 -19.70 -4.77
N THR A 12 8.25 -19.59 -4.39
CA THR A 12 8.67 -19.36 -3.01
C THR A 12 9.30 -17.98 -2.84
N ALA A 13 9.39 -17.53 -1.59
CA ALA A 13 10.08 -16.30 -1.26
C ALA A 13 11.58 -16.43 -1.55
N ALA A 14 12.18 -15.34 -2.01
CA ALA A 14 13.61 -15.27 -2.24
C ALA A 14 14.41 -15.64 -0.97
N GLY A 15 15.34 -16.56 -1.14
CA GLY A 15 16.18 -17.03 -0.04
C GLY A 15 15.47 -17.94 0.95
N THR A 16 14.38 -18.61 0.58
CA THR A 16 13.86 -19.75 1.35
C THR A 16 14.99 -20.78 1.47
N ASP A 17 15.32 -21.15 2.72
CA ASP A 17 16.42 -22.08 2.96
C ASP A 17 16.05 -23.54 2.59
N ALA A 18 17.07 -24.37 2.41
CA ALA A 18 16.92 -25.75 1.99
C ALA A 18 16.11 -26.59 3.00
N ALA A 19 16.18 -26.28 4.29
CA ALA A 19 15.42 -26.97 5.34
C ALA A 19 13.92 -26.71 5.19
N THR A 20 13.53 -25.44 5.07
CA THR A 20 12.14 -25.01 4.84
C THR A 20 11.59 -25.57 3.52
N MET A 21 12.38 -25.54 2.44
CA MET A 21 11.98 -26.16 1.17
C MET A 21 11.78 -27.69 1.32
N GLY A 22 12.64 -28.35 2.05
CA GLY A 22 12.54 -29.78 2.34
C GLY A 22 11.28 -30.14 3.16
N GLU A 23 10.92 -29.31 4.14
CA GLU A 23 9.68 -29.48 4.93
C GLU A 23 8.44 -29.28 4.07
N LEU A 24 8.42 -28.21 3.28
CA LEU A 24 7.32 -27.93 2.34
C LEU A 24 7.15 -29.06 1.33
N LEU A 25 8.25 -29.53 0.75
CA LEU A 25 8.23 -30.65 -0.20
C LEU A 25 7.69 -31.95 0.44
N ARG A 26 8.10 -32.26 1.67
CA ARG A 26 7.57 -33.43 2.41
C ARG A 26 6.06 -33.32 2.63
N ALA A 27 5.58 -32.15 3.06
CA ALA A 27 4.16 -31.91 3.30
C ALA A 27 3.35 -32.05 1.99
N LEU A 28 3.84 -31.47 0.90
CA LEU A 28 3.16 -31.50 -0.39
C LEU A 28 3.13 -32.91 -1.00
N ARG A 29 4.24 -33.67 -0.87
CA ARG A 29 4.28 -35.08 -1.30
C ARG A 29 3.37 -35.94 -0.48
N ALA A 30 3.28 -35.74 0.84
CA ALA A 30 2.31 -36.46 1.68
C ALA A 30 0.86 -36.16 1.30
N ALA A 31 0.59 -34.98 0.75
CA ALA A 31 -0.72 -34.60 0.21
C ALA A 31 -0.89 -34.94 -1.28
N ALA A 32 0.02 -35.77 -1.85
CA ALA A 32 0.02 -36.22 -3.25
C ALA A 32 0.07 -35.09 -4.30
N PHE A 33 0.66 -33.90 -3.95
CA PHE A 33 0.91 -32.85 -4.93
C PHE A 33 2.13 -33.19 -5.79
N PRO A 34 2.03 -33.15 -7.13
CA PRO A 34 3.11 -33.47 -8.04
C PRO A 34 4.05 -32.27 -8.21
N VAL A 35 4.95 -32.09 -7.25
CA VAL A 35 5.90 -30.98 -7.24
C VAL A 35 7.08 -31.28 -8.15
N GLN A 36 7.30 -30.44 -9.16
CA GLN A 36 8.41 -30.49 -10.08
C GLN A 36 9.64 -29.72 -9.54
N GLY A 37 9.39 -28.54 -8.97
CA GLY A 37 10.46 -27.70 -8.46
C GLY A 37 9.97 -26.46 -7.76
N PHE A 38 10.94 -25.67 -7.31
CA PHE A 38 10.75 -24.36 -6.71
C PHE A 38 11.28 -23.28 -7.63
N VAL A 39 10.63 -22.13 -7.62
CA VAL A 39 11.05 -20.95 -8.37
C VAL A 39 10.93 -19.71 -7.49
N ASP A 40 11.84 -18.75 -7.69
CA ASP A 40 11.73 -17.47 -7.00
C ASP A 40 10.49 -16.68 -7.49
N ARG A 41 9.65 -16.25 -6.55
CA ARG A 41 8.37 -15.58 -6.85
C ARG A 41 8.55 -14.23 -7.55
N VAL A 42 9.64 -13.51 -7.29
CA VAL A 42 9.90 -12.21 -7.93
C VAL A 42 10.43 -12.41 -9.33
N ALA A 43 11.35 -13.36 -9.52
CA ALA A 43 11.91 -13.68 -10.81
C ALA A 43 10.83 -14.13 -11.80
N VAL A 44 9.92 -15.02 -11.36
CA VAL A 44 8.86 -15.52 -12.23
C VAL A 44 7.85 -14.44 -12.62
N VAL A 45 7.50 -13.52 -11.70
CA VAL A 45 6.58 -12.41 -12.02
C VAL A 45 7.25 -11.40 -12.94
N ALA A 46 8.50 -11.02 -12.68
CA ALA A 46 9.24 -10.08 -13.53
C ALA A 46 9.40 -10.60 -14.97
N GLY A 47 9.61 -11.91 -15.13
CA GLY A 47 9.63 -12.58 -16.44
C GLY A 47 8.27 -12.56 -17.12
N TRP A 48 7.21 -12.95 -16.41
CA TRP A 48 5.84 -12.94 -16.92
C TRP A 48 5.39 -11.55 -17.37
N GLN A 49 5.70 -10.53 -16.59
CA GLN A 49 5.40 -9.13 -16.92
C GLN A 49 6.38 -8.52 -17.95
N LYS A 50 7.36 -9.30 -18.42
CA LYS A 50 8.36 -8.84 -19.41
C LYS A 50 9.04 -7.53 -18.97
N LEU A 51 9.24 -7.34 -17.66
CA LEU A 51 9.89 -6.13 -17.13
C LEU A 51 11.37 -6.14 -17.53
N PRO A 52 11.86 -5.18 -18.33
CA PRO A 52 13.24 -5.19 -18.79
C PRO A 52 14.20 -4.68 -17.70
N GLY A 53 15.41 -5.20 -17.70
CA GLY A 53 16.48 -4.75 -16.81
C GLY A 53 16.21 -5.15 -15.35
N HIS A 54 16.50 -4.26 -14.42
CA HIS A 54 16.35 -4.53 -13.01
C HIS A 54 14.94 -4.31 -12.48
N SER A 55 14.51 -5.18 -11.58
CA SER A 55 13.33 -5.00 -10.76
C SER A 55 13.68 -5.17 -9.29
N ILE A 56 13.18 -4.27 -8.45
CA ILE A 56 13.31 -4.33 -6.99
C ILE A 56 11.92 -4.66 -6.45
N ALA A 57 11.77 -5.73 -5.68
CA ALA A 57 10.50 -6.11 -5.08
C ALA A 57 10.55 -6.05 -3.56
N ALA A 58 9.51 -5.50 -2.94
CA ALA A 58 9.33 -5.50 -1.50
C ALA A 58 8.09 -6.31 -1.10
N HIS A 59 8.26 -7.22 -0.16
CA HIS A 59 7.19 -8.10 0.35
C HIS A 59 7.17 -8.12 1.86
N LEU A 60 5.97 -8.09 2.43
CA LEU A 60 5.72 -8.25 3.85
C LEU A 60 5.46 -9.74 4.14
N GLU A 61 6.31 -10.32 4.98
CA GLU A 61 6.17 -11.66 5.53
C GLU A 61 5.69 -11.60 6.98
N ALA A 62 5.46 -12.75 7.59
CA ALA A 62 5.03 -12.81 9.00
C ALA A 62 6.03 -12.15 9.95
N HIS A 63 7.34 -12.42 9.79
CA HIS A 63 8.38 -11.98 10.73
C HIS A 63 9.48 -11.11 10.12
N GLN A 64 9.40 -10.82 8.83
CA GLN A 64 10.40 -10.03 8.12
C GLN A 64 9.80 -9.27 6.95
N VAL A 65 10.51 -8.25 6.47
CA VAL A 65 10.29 -7.66 5.14
C VAL A 65 11.40 -8.15 4.23
N LEU A 66 11.04 -8.64 3.06
CA LEU A 66 11.99 -9.07 2.04
C LEU A 66 12.08 -8.02 0.95
N VAL A 67 13.30 -7.59 0.65
CA VAL A 67 13.60 -6.76 -0.53
C VAL A 67 14.49 -7.57 -1.47
N THR A 68 13.98 -7.84 -2.67
CA THR A 68 14.61 -8.72 -3.65
C THR A 68 14.94 -7.95 -4.91
N VAL A 69 16.15 -8.12 -5.45
CA VAL A 69 16.56 -7.56 -6.73
C VAL A 69 16.71 -8.70 -7.73
N VAL A 70 16.06 -8.55 -8.88
CA VAL A 70 16.19 -9.45 -10.03
C VAL A 70 16.60 -8.67 -11.27
N HIS A 71 17.24 -9.36 -12.21
CA HIS A 71 17.61 -8.81 -13.50
C HIS A 71 17.04 -9.66 -14.64
N ASN A 72 16.39 -9.01 -15.59
CA ASN A 72 15.87 -9.62 -16.80
C ASN A 72 16.72 -9.21 -18.01
N ASP A 73 17.43 -10.17 -18.58
CA ASP A 73 18.27 -10.00 -19.78
C ASP A 73 17.51 -10.22 -21.11
N GLY A 74 16.18 -10.44 -21.02
CA GLY A 74 15.30 -10.74 -22.16
C GLY A 74 15.14 -12.22 -22.49
N ALA A 75 16.09 -13.08 -22.07
CA ALA A 75 16.01 -14.54 -22.22
C ALA A 75 15.63 -15.23 -20.91
N ALA A 76 16.04 -14.69 -19.78
CA ALA A 76 15.78 -15.20 -18.46
C ALA A 76 15.76 -14.09 -17.41
N VAL A 77 15.16 -14.39 -16.26
CA VAL A 77 15.21 -13.51 -15.08
C VAL A 77 16.04 -14.18 -14.01
N GLU A 78 17.04 -13.46 -13.52
CA GLU A 78 17.98 -13.96 -12.52
C GLU A 78 17.81 -13.24 -11.19
N LEU A 79 17.75 -14.01 -10.09
CA LEU A 79 17.84 -13.50 -8.75
C LEU A 79 19.26 -13.01 -8.44
N GLN A 80 19.42 -11.71 -8.20
CA GLN A 80 20.72 -11.12 -7.91
C GLN A 80 20.96 -10.95 -6.42
N ARG A 81 19.97 -10.45 -5.68
CA ARG A 81 20.14 -10.12 -4.27
C ARG A 81 18.83 -10.22 -3.51
N THR A 82 18.91 -10.71 -2.29
CA THR A 82 17.83 -10.65 -1.31
C THR A 82 18.32 -10.05 -0.02
N VAL A 83 17.61 -9.02 0.47
CA VAL A 83 17.83 -8.40 1.76
C VAL A 83 16.68 -8.79 2.68
N ARG A 84 16.99 -9.40 3.82
CA ARG A 84 16.05 -9.76 4.86
C ARG A 84 16.11 -8.71 5.96
N LEU A 85 14.99 -8.09 6.24
CA LEU A 85 14.89 -7.00 7.19
C LEU A 85 14.02 -7.43 8.37
N PRO A 86 14.42 -7.11 9.60
CA PRO A 86 13.61 -7.42 10.77
C PRO A 86 12.30 -6.64 10.71
N GLY A 87 11.19 -7.28 11.05
CA GLY A 87 9.87 -6.63 10.98
C GLY A 87 8.79 -7.65 10.70
N GLY A 88 7.97 -7.36 9.68
CA GLY A 88 6.90 -8.24 9.24
C GLY A 88 5.55 -7.93 9.88
N SER A 89 4.52 -8.65 9.42
CA SER A 89 3.13 -8.39 9.84
C SER A 89 2.89 -8.65 11.33
N ALA A 90 3.60 -9.59 11.95
CA ALA A 90 3.50 -9.85 13.38
C ALA A 90 3.91 -8.62 14.22
N ARG A 91 5.04 -7.97 13.86
CA ARG A 91 5.48 -6.75 14.55
C ARG A 91 4.59 -5.56 14.30
N LEU A 92 4.00 -5.45 13.10
CA LEU A 92 2.99 -4.43 12.80
C LEU A 92 1.76 -4.60 13.69
N HIS A 93 1.23 -5.83 13.77
CA HIS A 93 0.09 -6.12 14.64
C HIS A 93 0.38 -5.81 16.11
N ASP A 94 1.57 -6.15 16.61
CA ASP A 94 1.96 -5.84 17.98
C ASP A 94 2.11 -4.32 18.22
N ALA A 95 2.59 -3.56 17.23
CA ALA A 95 2.68 -2.10 17.33
C ALA A 95 1.29 -1.47 17.39
N TRP A 96 0.36 -1.90 16.52
CA TRP A 96 -1.02 -1.41 16.50
C TRP A 96 -1.81 -1.86 17.74
N LEU A 97 -1.57 -3.07 18.24
CA LEU A 97 -2.19 -3.55 19.49
C LEU A 97 -1.80 -2.67 20.67
N ARG A 98 -0.50 -2.34 20.77
CA ARG A 98 -0.01 -1.42 21.80
C ARG A 98 -0.60 -0.02 21.67
N LEU A 99 -0.66 0.51 20.43
CA LEU A 99 -1.30 1.81 20.17
C LEU A 99 -2.77 1.80 20.61
N ALA A 100 -3.52 0.76 20.27
CA ALA A 100 -4.92 0.60 20.65
C ALA A 100 -5.12 0.56 22.17
N ALA A 101 -4.30 -0.23 22.88
CA ALA A 101 -4.33 -0.32 24.34
C ALA A 101 -3.98 1.02 24.98
N GLN A 102 -2.92 1.68 24.55
CA GLN A 102 -2.53 3.00 25.06
C GLN A 102 -3.64 4.04 24.86
N THR A 103 -4.29 4.04 23.69
CA THR A 103 -5.41 4.94 23.39
C THR A 103 -6.56 4.72 24.36
N LEU A 104 -6.95 3.46 24.61
CA LEU A 104 -8.00 3.13 25.58
C LEU A 104 -7.63 3.53 27.00
N VAL A 105 -6.40 3.24 27.45
CA VAL A 105 -5.91 3.64 28.78
C VAL A 105 -5.98 5.16 28.96
N HIS A 106 -5.56 5.93 27.96
CA HIS A 106 -5.62 7.39 28.04
C HIS A 106 -7.05 7.94 28.11
N GLN A 107 -7.95 7.35 27.33
CA GLN A 107 -9.35 7.83 27.23
C GLN A 107 -10.23 7.36 28.39
N THR A 108 -10.03 6.12 28.85
CA THR A 108 -11.00 5.43 29.72
C THR A 108 -10.41 4.88 31.02
N ARG A 109 -9.08 4.89 31.18
CA ARG A 109 -8.33 4.23 32.25
C ARG A 109 -8.46 2.69 32.24
N PHE A 110 -9.01 2.13 31.17
CA PHE A 110 -9.13 0.69 30.98
C PHE A 110 -7.97 0.18 30.13
N ASP A 111 -7.26 -0.84 30.63
CA ASP A 111 -6.19 -1.51 29.89
C ASP A 111 -6.67 -2.89 29.41
N PRO A 112 -6.92 -3.07 28.11
CA PRO A 112 -7.40 -4.34 27.55
C PRO A 112 -6.35 -5.46 27.61
N LEU A 113 -5.07 -5.14 27.80
CA LEU A 113 -3.98 -6.13 27.85
C LEU A 113 -3.84 -6.80 29.21
N HIS A 114 -4.56 -6.31 30.26
CA HIS A 114 -4.57 -6.95 31.58
C HIS A 114 -5.52 -8.16 31.66
N ASP A 115 -6.42 -8.34 30.69
CA ASP A 115 -7.36 -9.46 30.64
C ASP A 115 -7.26 -10.15 29.27
N HIS A 116 -6.94 -11.43 29.29
CA HIS A 116 -6.79 -12.27 28.11
C HIS A 116 -8.02 -12.23 27.17
N ARG A 117 -9.22 -12.11 27.70
CA ARG A 117 -10.46 -12.01 26.89
C ARG A 117 -10.49 -10.72 26.08
N HIS A 118 -10.18 -9.60 26.74
CA HIS A 118 -10.16 -8.29 26.07
C HIS A 118 -8.98 -8.15 25.10
N GLU A 119 -7.81 -8.67 25.49
CA GLU A 119 -6.66 -8.74 24.56
C GLU A 119 -6.99 -9.54 23.30
N THR A 120 -7.58 -10.74 23.47
CA THR A 120 -7.97 -11.59 22.32
C THR A 120 -9.01 -10.91 21.46
N ALA A 121 -10.02 -10.29 22.07
CA ALA A 121 -11.05 -9.55 21.35
C ALA A 121 -10.47 -8.40 20.53
N LEU A 122 -9.57 -7.59 21.13
CA LEU A 122 -8.87 -6.50 20.45
C LEU A 122 -7.98 -7.02 19.32
N ARG A 123 -7.21 -8.07 19.55
CA ARG A 123 -6.35 -8.71 18.56
C ARG A 123 -7.14 -9.19 17.34
N ASN A 124 -8.32 -9.77 17.57
CA ASN A 124 -9.21 -10.25 16.51
C ASN A 124 -9.89 -9.10 15.75
N ALA A 125 -10.18 -7.99 16.42
CA ALA A 125 -10.82 -6.81 15.79
C ALA A 125 -9.83 -5.95 15.00
N LEU A 126 -8.54 -6.03 15.30
CA LEU A 126 -7.50 -5.17 14.77
C LEU A 126 -7.42 -5.16 13.23
N PRO A 127 -7.49 -6.30 12.51
CA PRO A 127 -7.46 -6.30 11.04
C PRO A 127 -8.58 -5.48 10.42
N ALA A 128 -9.82 -5.65 10.90
CA ALA A 128 -10.98 -4.91 10.42
C ALA A 128 -10.89 -3.41 10.76
N LEU A 129 -10.34 -3.08 11.93
CA LEU A 129 -10.10 -1.71 12.35
C LEU A 129 -9.07 -1.01 11.44
N VAL A 130 -7.96 -1.70 11.13
CA VAL A 130 -6.94 -1.20 10.20
C VAL A 130 -7.49 -1.03 8.79
N GLU A 131 -8.26 -2.01 8.29
CA GLU A 131 -8.93 -1.93 6.99
C GLU A 131 -9.89 -0.75 6.91
N ALA A 132 -10.73 -0.55 7.94
CA ALA A 132 -11.62 0.60 8.02
C ALA A 132 -10.84 1.93 8.06
N ALA A 133 -9.74 1.99 8.79
CA ALA A 133 -8.89 3.18 8.84
C ALA A 133 -8.24 3.48 7.47
N MET A 134 -7.83 2.45 6.72
CA MET A 134 -7.30 2.63 5.37
C MET A 134 -8.36 3.13 4.38
N ARG A 135 -9.59 2.62 4.48
CA ARG A 135 -10.70 2.97 3.58
C ARG A 135 -11.31 4.33 3.92
N ASP A 136 -11.62 4.56 5.22
CA ASP A 136 -12.46 5.67 5.69
C ASP A 136 -11.66 6.75 6.44
N GLY A 137 -10.32 6.56 6.60
CA GLY A 137 -9.44 7.46 7.33
C GLY A 137 -9.37 7.19 8.84
N GLN A 138 -10.33 6.44 9.39
CA GLN A 138 -10.38 6.00 10.79
C GLN A 138 -11.09 4.67 10.92
N GLY A 139 -10.64 3.84 11.87
CA GLY A 139 -11.29 2.60 12.27
C GLY A 139 -11.83 2.70 13.68
N GLU A 140 -12.95 2.02 13.95
CA GLU A 140 -13.64 2.04 15.24
C GLU A 140 -13.88 0.62 15.74
N TYR A 141 -13.82 0.45 17.07
CA TYR A 141 -14.16 -0.80 17.74
C TYR A 141 -14.78 -0.53 19.11
N GLY A 142 -15.88 -1.22 19.40
CA GLY A 142 -16.58 -1.15 20.70
C GLY A 142 -16.16 -2.28 21.64
N PHE A 143 -15.89 -1.95 22.90
CA PHE A 143 -15.65 -2.90 23.99
C PHE A 143 -16.81 -2.85 24.95
N ASP A 144 -17.33 -4.02 25.36
CA ASP A 144 -18.16 -4.13 26.54
C ASP A 144 -17.29 -4.50 27.76
N VAL A 145 -17.26 -3.61 28.72
CA VAL A 145 -16.54 -3.82 29.99
C VAL A 145 -17.52 -3.63 31.14
N ALA A 146 -17.95 -4.72 31.73
CA ALA A 146 -18.90 -4.75 32.86
C ALA A 146 -20.21 -3.99 32.57
N GLY A 147 -20.77 -4.15 31.35
CA GLY A 147 -22.00 -3.50 30.92
C GLY A 147 -21.84 -2.04 30.47
N ARG A 148 -20.60 -1.57 30.34
CA ARG A 148 -20.28 -0.25 29.82
C ARG A 148 -19.59 -0.40 28.46
N GLU A 149 -20.15 0.21 27.44
CA GLU A 149 -19.53 0.26 26.12
C GLU A 149 -18.43 1.31 26.09
N LEU A 150 -17.19 0.87 25.78
CA LEU A 150 -16.03 1.70 25.57
C LEU A 150 -15.73 1.72 24.07
N ARG A 151 -15.49 2.89 23.51
CA ARG A 151 -15.23 3.07 22.06
C ARG A 151 -13.77 3.41 21.81
N LEU A 152 -13.12 2.58 21.02
CA LEU A 152 -11.78 2.82 20.47
C LEU A 152 -11.90 3.41 19.07
N VAL A 153 -11.22 4.51 18.80
CA VAL A 153 -11.09 5.08 17.47
C VAL A 153 -9.61 5.30 17.17
N LEU A 154 -9.13 4.74 16.06
CA LEU A 154 -7.76 4.93 15.57
C LEU A 154 -7.79 5.52 14.17
N SER A 155 -7.04 6.59 13.97
CA SER A 155 -6.88 7.19 12.64
C SER A 155 -5.82 6.44 11.83
N ARG A 156 -5.91 6.54 10.49
CA ARG A 156 -4.89 6.03 9.59
C ARG A 156 -3.50 6.61 9.90
N ASP A 157 -3.42 7.89 10.26
CA ASP A 157 -2.14 8.55 10.58
C ASP A 157 -1.51 7.98 11.85
N GLN A 158 -2.31 7.71 12.89
CA GLN A 158 -1.81 7.05 14.11
C GLN A 158 -1.28 5.64 13.83
N LEU A 159 -2.00 4.87 13.01
CA LEU A 159 -1.58 3.54 12.61
C LEU A 159 -0.30 3.59 11.75
N ALA A 160 -0.17 4.58 10.87
CA ALA A 160 1.02 4.80 10.05
C ALA A 160 2.24 5.20 10.90
N GLU A 161 2.05 6.07 11.89
CA GLU A 161 3.09 6.45 12.84
C GLU A 161 3.58 5.24 13.65
N ALA A 162 2.66 4.42 14.14
CA ALA A 162 3.01 3.19 14.88
C ALA A 162 3.69 2.13 13.98
N ALA A 163 3.41 2.11 12.68
CA ALA A 163 4.05 1.22 11.71
C ALA A 163 5.46 1.69 11.30
N GLN A 164 5.76 2.98 11.43
CA GLN A 164 7.01 3.57 10.94
C GLN A 164 8.28 2.84 11.41
N PRO A 165 8.46 2.49 12.70
CA PRO A 165 9.67 1.78 13.13
C PRO A 165 9.85 0.41 12.48
N VAL A 166 8.76 -0.25 12.08
CA VAL A 166 8.77 -1.56 11.41
C VAL A 166 9.10 -1.41 9.93
N LEU A 167 8.63 -0.35 9.28
CA LEU A 167 8.84 -0.08 7.85
C LEU A 167 10.19 0.61 7.56
N GLN A 168 10.75 1.34 8.52
CA GLN A 168 11.97 2.13 8.35
C GLN A 168 13.17 1.35 7.77
N PRO A 169 13.46 0.10 8.21
CA PRO A 169 14.54 -0.68 7.60
C PRO A 169 14.32 -0.94 6.11
N ALA A 170 13.07 -1.18 5.69
CA ALA A 170 12.71 -1.39 4.29
C ALA A 170 12.85 -0.09 3.47
N VAL A 171 12.45 1.04 4.04
CA VAL A 171 12.64 2.38 3.44
C VAL A 171 14.13 2.62 3.15
N MET A 172 15.00 2.40 4.13
CA MET A 172 16.46 2.58 3.98
C MET A 172 17.06 1.61 2.94
N ALA A 173 16.63 0.35 2.96
CA ALA A 173 17.10 -0.64 1.98
C ALA A 173 16.69 -0.26 0.55
N LEU A 174 15.44 0.19 0.35
CA LEU A 174 14.96 0.66 -0.95
C LEU A 174 15.71 1.90 -1.42
N GLN A 175 15.96 2.88 -0.56
CA GLN A 175 16.78 4.05 -0.90
C GLN A 175 18.17 3.67 -1.39
N THR A 176 18.83 2.74 -0.67
CA THR A 176 20.17 2.29 -1.02
C THR A 176 20.21 1.52 -2.34
N LEU A 177 19.25 0.62 -2.55
CA LEU A 177 19.21 -0.23 -3.75
C LEU A 177 18.82 0.58 -4.99
N SER A 178 17.82 1.45 -4.88
CA SER A 178 17.37 2.26 -6.01
C SER A 178 18.38 3.33 -6.42
N ALA A 179 19.17 3.85 -5.49
CA ALA A 179 20.26 4.77 -5.84
C ALA A 179 21.32 4.13 -6.77
N GLY A 180 21.54 2.82 -6.65
CA GLY A 180 22.42 2.06 -7.55
C GLY A 180 21.73 1.54 -8.82
N LEU A 181 20.39 1.64 -8.91
CA LEU A 181 19.57 1.06 -9.97
C LEU A 181 18.47 2.02 -10.40
N PRO A 182 18.79 3.20 -10.97
CA PRO A 182 17.81 4.28 -11.20
C PRO A 182 16.69 3.89 -12.18
N ASP A 183 16.98 2.97 -13.12
CA ASP A 183 16.02 2.51 -14.13
C ASP A 183 15.21 1.28 -13.69
N ALA A 184 15.40 0.82 -12.45
CA ALA A 184 14.69 -0.35 -11.94
C ALA A 184 13.18 -0.09 -11.84
N SER A 185 12.40 -1.15 -12.06
CA SER A 185 10.99 -1.18 -11.72
C SER A 185 10.79 -1.60 -10.26
N LEU A 186 9.95 -0.91 -9.52
CA LEU A 186 9.59 -1.28 -8.14
C LEU A 186 8.32 -2.13 -8.14
N LEU A 187 8.37 -3.27 -7.48
CA LEU A 187 7.25 -4.19 -7.30
C LEU A 187 6.91 -4.27 -5.81
N ILE A 188 5.72 -3.82 -5.41
CA ILE A 188 5.28 -3.88 -4.02
C ILE A 188 4.17 -4.93 -3.87
N GLY A 189 4.39 -5.89 -2.99
CA GLY A 189 3.39 -6.91 -2.68
C GLY A 189 2.11 -6.30 -2.09
N GLU A 190 0.96 -6.83 -2.46
CA GLU A 190 -0.35 -6.31 -2.03
C GLU A 190 -0.48 -6.22 -0.51
N SER A 191 0.03 -7.20 0.23
CA SER A 191 0.02 -7.19 1.70
C SER A 191 0.77 -5.99 2.29
N LEU A 192 1.81 -5.52 1.61
CA LEU A 192 2.59 -4.36 2.04
C LEU A 192 1.90 -3.04 1.65
N THR A 193 1.22 -2.98 0.50
CA THR A 193 0.47 -1.78 0.10
C THR A 193 -0.75 -1.51 0.99
N ALA A 194 -1.27 -2.54 1.65
CA ALA A 194 -2.37 -2.43 2.60
C ALA A 194 -1.94 -1.90 3.98
N VAL A 195 -0.63 -1.75 4.24
CA VAL A 195 -0.11 -1.25 5.52
C VAL A 195 -0.22 0.27 5.57
N PRO A 196 -0.84 0.86 6.63
CA PRO A 196 -0.77 2.30 6.87
C PRO A 196 0.70 2.78 6.91
N GLY A 197 1.01 3.82 6.13
CA GLY A 197 2.38 4.34 6.02
C GLY A 197 3.26 3.70 4.95
N ALA A 198 2.77 2.68 4.21
CA ALA A 198 3.53 2.03 3.13
C ALA A 198 3.90 3.00 1.98
N GLY A 199 3.21 4.13 1.83
CA GLY A 199 3.55 5.19 0.87
C GLY A 199 5.01 5.67 0.99
N ALA A 200 5.56 5.69 2.20
CA ALA A 200 6.96 6.05 2.43
C ALA A 200 7.96 5.13 1.69
N LEU A 201 7.59 3.88 1.42
CA LEU A 201 8.41 2.94 0.64
C LEU A 201 8.51 3.36 -0.83
N LEU A 202 7.41 3.86 -1.40
CA LEU A 202 7.36 4.35 -2.79
C LEU A 202 8.21 5.60 -2.96
N GLU A 203 8.09 6.54 -2.03
CA GLU A 203 8.87 7.79 -2.05
C GLU A 203 10.37 7.52 -1.86
N ALA A 204 10.71 6.58 -0.99
CA ALA A 204 12.07 6.19 -0.74
C ALA A 204 12.75 5.58 -1.95
N ALA A 205 12.02 4.79 -2.75
CA ALA A 205 12.58 4.05 -3.87
C ALA A 205 13.03 4.94 -5.03
N ARG A 206 12.47 6.17 -5.19
CA ARG A 206 12.82 7.12 -6.28
C ARG A 206 12.93 6.50 -7.67
N VAL A 207 12.11 5.48 -7.96
CA VAL A 207 12.09 4.78 -9.24
C VAL A 207 11.07 5.40 -10.18
N ALA A 208 11.33 5.31 -11.49
CA ALA A 208 10.43 5.85 -12.52
C ALA A 208 9.12 5.07 -12.64
N ARG A 209 9.13 3.79 -12.28
CA ARG A 209 7.99 2.87 -12.42
C ARG A 209 7.80 2.05 -11.14
N ALA A 210 6.62 2.14 -10.56
CA ALA A 210 6.22 1.32 -9.41
C ALA A 210 4.91 0.60 -9.72
N PHE A 211 4.82 -0.68 -9.31
CA PHE A 211 3.67 -1.53 -9.56
C PHE A 211 3.23 -2.27 -8.32
N ARG A 212 1.92 -2.47 -8.17
CA ARG A 212 1.37 -3.37 -7.17
C ARG A 212 1.37 -4.80 -7.70
N LEU A 213 1.88 -5.73 -6.89
CA LEU A 213 1.78 -7.16 -7.16
C LEU A 213 0.52 -7.72 -6.48
N PRO A 214 -0.52 -8.08 -7.24
CA PRO A 214 -1.70 -8.74 -6.69
C PRO A 214 -1.34 -10.08 -6.03
N ALA A 215 -2.14 -10.48 -5.04
CA ALA A 215 -2.04 -11.82 -4.48
C ALA A 215 -2.23 -12.88 -5.59
N GLY A 216 -1.44 -13.95 -5.54
CA GLY A 216 -1.50 -15.02 -6.54
C GLY A 216 -0.71 -14.78 -7.83
N SER A 217 -0.21 -13.57 -8.12
CA SER A 217 0.55 -13.28 -9.36
C SER A 217 1.71 -14.26 -9.59
N ALA A 218 2.44 -14.61 -8.52
CA ALA A 218 3.56 -15.54 -8.62
C ALA A 218 3.10 -16.98 -8.93
N ALA A 219 1.96 -17.41 -8.43
CA ALA A 219 1.39 -18.72 -8.73
C ALA A 219 0.91 -18.79 -10.20
N CYS A 220 0.22 -17.74 -10.67
CA CYS A 220 -0.17 -17.63 -12.08
C CYS A 220 1.05 -17.65 -13.00
N ALA A 221 2.08 -16.88 -12.69
CA ALA A 221 3.31 -16.87 -13.49
C ALA A 221 4.03 -18.22 -13.47
N ALA A 222 4.12 -18.88 -12.31
CA ALA A 222 4.75 -20.20 -12.18
C ALA A 222 4.03 -21.27 -12.98
N SER A 223 2.70 -21.19 -13.12
CA SER A 223 1.90 -22.15 -13.89
C SER A 223 2.19 -22.11 -15.40
N LEU A 224 2.85 -21.07 -15.89
CA LEU A 224 3.22 -20.90 -17.30
C LEU A 224 4.63 -21.43 -17.61
N LEU A 225 5.40 -21.80 -16.59
CA LEU A 225 6.73 -22.37 -16.80
C LEU A 225 6.62 -23.74 -17.45
N SER A 226 7.51 -23.97 -18.40
CA SER A 226 7.64 -25.28 -19.03
C SER A 226 8.14 -26.32 -18.01
N PRO A 227 7.76 -27.60 -18.21
CA PRO A 227 8.35 -28.68 -17.43
C PRO A 227 9.87 -28.64 -17.48
N ALA A 228 10.52 -28.84 -16.31
CA ALA A 228 11.97 -28.97 -16.29
C ALA A 228 12.39 -30.27 -16.96
N PRO A 229 13.61 -30.36 -17.50
CA PRO A 229 14.18 -31.62 -17.92
C PRO A 229 14.13 -32.62 -16.75
N ALA A 230 13.77 -33.87 -17.05
CA ALA A 230 13.69 -34.90 -16.04
C ALA A 230 14.98 -35.00 -15.23
N LEU A 231 14.90 -34.65 -13.96
CA LEU A 231 15.99 -34.86 -13.01
C LEU A 231 16.00 -36.30 -12.53
N ALA A 232 17.11 -36.74 -11.94
CA ALA A 232 17.19 -38.04 -11.29
C ALA A 232 16.01 -38.23 -10.31
N SER A 233 15.43 -39.42 -10.25
CA SER A 233 14.27 -39.76 -9.43
C SER A 233 14.44 -39.24 -7.99
N GLY A 234 13.51 -38.42 -7.55
CA GLY A 234 13.48 -37.85 -6.19
C GLY A 234 14.16 -36.48 -6.02
N SER A 235 14.87 -35.95 -7.01
CA SER A 235 15.44 -34.62 -6.96
C SER A 235 14.40 -33.55 -7.30
N VAL A 236 14.53 -32.38 -6.66
CA VAL A 236 13.69 -31.21 -6.91
C VAL A 236 14.60 -30.01 -7.17
N GLN A 237 14.31 -29.26 -8.20
CA GLN A 237 15.10 -28.12 -8.61
C GLN A 237 14.62 -26.83 -7.95
N TYR A 238 15.55 -25.95 -7.58
CA TYR A 238 15.25 -24.56 -7.24
C TYR A 238 15.86 -23.65 -8.31
N LEU A 239 15.00 -22.90 -9.00
CA LEU A 239 15.41 -21.99 -10.07
C LEU A 239 15.60 -20.57 -9.51
N THR A 240 16.87 -20.14 -9.48
CA THR A 240 17.26 -18.74 -9.22
C THR A 240 17.42 -17.95 -10.51
N ARG A 241 17.60 -18.65 -11.63
CA ARG A 241 17.54 -18.11 -12.99
C ARG A 241 16.38 -18.78 -13.73
N VAL A 242 15.36 -18.00 -14.03
CA VAL A 242 14.10 -18.46 -14.60
C VAL A 242 14.10 -18.16 -16.10
N PRO A 243 14.25 -19.19 -16.98
CA PRO A 243 14.09 -18.99 -18.41
C PRO A 243 12.62 -18.67 -18.72
N TRP A 244 12.40 -17.62 -19.50
CA TRP A 244 11.04 -17.27 -19.88
C TRP A 244 10.69 -17.85 -21.25
N PRO A 245 9.61 -18.63 -21.39
CA PRO A 245 9.28 -19.27 -22.67
C PRO A 245 8.83 -18.21 -23.67
N ALA A 246 9.41 -18.26 -24.88
CA ALA A 246 8.95 -17.48 -26.01
C ALA A 246 7.49 -17.88 -26.33
N GLY A 247 6.57 -16.91 -26.38
CA GLY A 247 5.17 -17.17 -26.66
C GLY A 247 4.29 -17.49 -25.46
N ALA A 248 4.80 -17.33 -24.21
CA ALA A 248 3.92 -17.35 -23.05
C ALA A 248 2.81 -16.30 -23.20
N ALA A 249 1.61 -16.63 -22.73
CA ALA A 249 0.47 -15.72 -22.73
C ALA A 249 0.86 -14.39 -22.07
N ASP A 250 0.42 -13.29 -22.67
CA ASP A 250 0.67 -11.96 -22.09
C ASP A 250 0.02 -11.86 -20.72
N ALA A 251 0.78 -11.31 -19.79
CA ALA A 251 0.27 -11.01 -18.46
C ALA A 251 -0.72 -9.86 -18.53
N GLU A 252 -1.73 -9.90 -17.67
CA GLU A 252 -2.51 -8.71 -17.39
C GLU A 252 -1.56 -7.62 -16.87
N PRO A 253 -1.57 -6.40 -17.45
CA PRO A 253 -0.67 -5.34 -17.03
C PRO A 253 -0.80 -5.06 -15.52
N LEU A 254 0.32 -5.00 -14.82
CA LEU A 254 0.32 -4.61 -13.42
C LEU A 254 -0.23 -3.19 -13.25
N ALA A 255 -1.10 -3.00 -12.28
CA ALA A 255 -1.59 -1.68 -11.93
C ALA A 255 -0.40 -0.81 -11.46
N PRO A 256 -0.17 0.36 -12.07
CA PRO A 256 0.85 1.27 -11.59
C PRO A 256 0.49 1.69 -10.16
N LEU A 257 1.43 1.58 -9.26
CA LEU A 257 1.35 2.25 -7.98
C LEU A 257 1.64 3.72 -8.25
N GLN A 258 0.60 4.50 -8.32
CA GLN A 258 0.77 5.91 -8.08
C GLN A 258 1.17 6.04 -6.61
N ALA A 259 2.29 6.71 -6.35
CA ALA A 259 2.51 7.24 -5.01
C ALA A 259 1.21 7.97 -4.67
N HIS A 260 0.40 7.41 -3.76
CA HIS A 260 -0.67 8.22 -3.22
C HIS A 260 0.04 9.47 -2.70
N PRO A 261 -0.40 10.67 -3.08
CA PRO A 261 0.17 11.89 -2.57
C PRO A 261 -0.10 12.02 -1.06
N GLY A 262 0.32 11.02 -0.29
CA GLY A 262 0.15 10.86 1.15
C GLY A 262 1.36 11.30 1.94
N SER A 263 2.44 11.64 1.28
CA SER A 263 3.60 12.36 1.80
C SER A 263 4.15 13.32 0.74
N SER A 264 3.41 13.64 -0.31
CA SER A 264 3.81 14.74 -1.17
C SER A 264 3.70 16.04 -0.36
N ALA A 265 4.52 17.01 -0.74
CA ALA A 265 4.49 18.35 -0.17
C ALA A 265 3.04 18.78 0.07
N MET A 266 2.77 19.34 1.24
CA MET A 266 1.45 19.86 1.59
C MET A 266 0.93 20.75 0.47
N ALA A 267 -0.33 20.58 0.06
CA ALA A 267 -0.92 21.47 -0.92
C ALA A 267 -0.91 22.92 -0.39
N THR A 268 -0.24 23.80 -1.11
CA THR A 268 -0.20 25.22 -0.77
C THR A 268 -1.24 26.02 -1.57
N HIS A 269 -1.69 25.46 -2.70
CA HIS A 269 -2.63 26.12 -3.60
C HIS A 269 -3.63 25.12 -4.17
N VAL A 270 -4.81 25.62 -4.52
CA VAL A 270 -5.81 24.93 -5.33
C VAL A 270 -5.92 25.60 -6.70
N ILE A 271 -5.87 24.81 -7.77
CA ILE A 271 -6.00 25.31 -9.14
C ILE A 271 -7.42 25.06 -9.65
N TYR A 272 -8.02 26.10 -10.17
CA TYR A 272 -9.29 26.05 -10.90
C TYR A 272 -9.22 26.92 -12.15
N ARG A 273 -9.51 26.36 -13.33
CA ARG A 273 -9.50 27.07 -14.64
C ARG A 273 -8.22 27.88 -14.88
N GLY A 274 -7.06 27.32 -14.52
CA GLY A 274 -5.76 27.98 -14.72
C GLY A 274 -5.38 29.02 -13.64
N HIS A 275 -6.24 29.29 -12.65
CA HIS A 275 -5.94 30.19 -11.55
C HIS A 275 -5.54 29.38 -10.31
N ALA A 276 -4.39 29.70 -9.73
CA ALA A 276 -3.90 29.14 -8.46
C ALA A 276 -4.32 30.03 -7.29
N LEU A 277 -5.12 29.47 -6.38
CA LEU A 277 -5.60 30.17 -5.18
C LEU A 277 -4.87 29.61 -3.95
N PRO A 278 -4.20 30.44 -3.13
CA PRO A 278 -3.43 29.97 -1.99
C PRO A 278 -4.32 29.43 -0.88
N ILE A 279 -3.88 28.32 -0.25
CA ILE A 279 -4.48 27.75 0.95
C ILE A 279 -3.69 28.28 2.15
N GLY A 280 -4.19 29.32 2.78
CA GLY A 280 -3.59 30.01 3.92
C GLY A 280 -4.29 29.73 5.25
N ALA A 281 -3.91 30.49 6.28
CA ALA A 281 -4.62 30.50 7.57
C ALA A 281 -6.05 31.01 7.41
N ASP A 282 -6.24 32.01 6.52
CA ASP A 282 -7.56 32.51 6.19
C ASP A 282 -8.31 31.51 5.32
N ALA A 283 -9.49 31.16 5.74
CA ALA A 283 -10.34 30.16 5.10
C ALA A 283 -10.74 30.55 3.67
N LEU A 284 -10.43 29.72 2.68
CA LEU A 284 -10.95 29.81 1.32
C LEU A 284 -12.26 29.00 1.24
N VAL A 285 -13.39 29.67 1.09
CA VAL A 285 -14.70 29.01 0.98
C VAL A 285 -15.03 28.79 -0.49
N ILE A 286 -15.42 27.56 -0.84
CA ILE A 286 -15.71 27.15 -2.22
C ILE A 286 -17.18 26.73 -2.31
N GLY A 287 -17.86 27.19 -3.35
CA GLY A 287 -19.26 26.81 -3.63
C GLY A 287 -19.87 27.70 -4.72
N ARG A 288 -21.17 27.54 -4.97
CA ARG A 288 -21.88 28.40 -5.96
C ARG A 288 -22.23 29.78 -5.38
N GLU A 289 -22.38 29.90 -4.04
CA GLU A 289 -22.64 31.16 -3.31
C GLU A 289 -21.89 31.14 -1.97
N PRO A 290 -20.55 31.17 -1.97
CA PRO A 290 -19.75 30.91 -0.76
C PRO A 290 -19.85 32.00 0.30
N ALA A 291 -20.15 33.25 -0.06
CA ALA A 291 -20.35 34.42 0.84
C ALA A 291 -19.27 34.55 1.92
N ALA A 292 -18.01 34.70 1.54
CA ALA A 292 -16.85 34.83 2.42
C ALA A 292 -15.87 35.88 1.89
N MET A 293 -14.98 36.40 2.77
CA MET A 293 -13.92 37.35 2.33
C MET A 293 -12.96 36.73 1.32
N ARG A 294 -12.67 35.43 1.47
CA ARG A 294 -11.89 34.65 0.48
C ARG A 294 -12.79 33.57 -0.04
N GLU A 295 -13.16 33.68 -1.30
CA GLU A 295 -14.08 32.75 -1.93
C GLU A 295 -13.62 32.29 -3.32
N LEU A 296 -13.99 31.05 -3.65
CA LEU A 296 -14.00 30.54 -5.01
C LEU A 296 -15.44 30.24 -5.41
N ARG A 297 -16.02 31.12 -6.19
CA ARG A 297 -17.36 30.93 -6.73
C ARG A 297 -17.31 30.02 -7.94
N LEU A 298 -18.05 28.92 -7.85
CA LEU A 298 -18.21 27.97 -8.95
C LEU A 298 -19.46 28.29 -9.75
N PRO A 299 -19.50 27.94 -11.07
CA PRO A 299 -20.62 28.25 -11.93
C PRO A 299 -21.95 27.68 -11.42
N GLU A 300 -23.02 28.43 -11.61
CA GLU A 300 -24.37 27.96 -11.41
C GLU A 300 -24.74 26.90 -12.46
N GLY A 301 -25.60 25.95 -12.11
CA GLY A 301 -26.05 24.88 -13.01
C GLY A 301 -25.22 23.60 -12.94
N ILE A 302 -24.15 23.52 -12.16
CA ILE A 302 -23.42 22.27 -11.93
C ILE A 302 -24.19 21.45 -10.89
N ALA A 303 -24.68 20.28 -11.29
CA ALA A 303 -25.43 19.39 -10.40
C ALA A 303 -24.56 18.94 -9.20
N GLY A 304 -25.16 18.90 -8.02
CA GLY A 304 -24.47 18.43 -6.81
C GLY A 304 -23.60 19.47 -6.12
N LEU A 305 -23.54 20.74 -6.58
CA LEU A 305 -22.84 21.81 -5.89
C LEU A 305 -23.74 22.50 -4.84
N SER A 306 -23.24 22.59 -3.61
CA SER A 306 -23.88 23.36 -2.54
C SER A 306 -23.48 24.84 -2.62
N ARG A 307 -24.32 25.74 -2.07
CA ARG A 307 -24.02 27.19 -1.97
C ARG A 307 -22.65 27.37 -1.30
N ARG A 308 -22.48 26.87 -0.12
CA ARG A 308 -21.20 26.70 0.59
C ARG A 308 -20.87 25.22 0.56
N HIS A 309 -19.94 24.79 -0.32
CA HIS A 309 -19.66 23.36 -0.53
C HIS A 309 -18.57 22.84 0.40
N CYS A 310 -17.42 23.51 0.43
CA CYS A 310 -16.33 23.18 1.32
C CYS A 310 -15.49 24.42 1.69
N THR A 311 -14.63 24.22 2.66
CA THR A 311 -13.66 25.23 3.11
C THR A 311 -12.26 24.64 3.09
N LEU A 312 -11.31 25.35 2.48
CA LEU A 312 -9.88 25.01 2.51
C LEU A 312 -9.15 26.01 3.39
N ARG A 313 -8.32 25.53 4.31
CA ARG A 313 -7.47 26.39 5.16
C ARG A 313 -6.24 25.65 5.67
N ARG A 314 -5.26 26.39 6.15
CA ARG A 314 -4.09 25.84 6.85
C ARG A 314 -4.36 25.80 8.35
N GLU A 315 -4.21 24.62 8.97
CA GLU A 315 -4.32 24.41 10.41
C GLU A 315 -3.10 23.65 10.92
N ARG A 316 -2.45 24.17 11.96
CA ARG A 316 -1.26 23.54 12.58
C ARG A 316 -0.22 23.06 11.57
N GLY A 317 0.05 23.88 10.56
CA GLY A 317 1.03 23.57 9.51
C GLY A 317 0.52 22.64 8.39
N ARG A 318 -0.74 22.19 8.40
CA ARG A 318 -1.33 21.32 7.38
C ARG A 318 -2.49 21.99 6.65
N SER A 319 -2.61 21.75 5.36
CA SER A 319 -3.77 22.17 4.58
C SER A 319 -4.91 21.20 4.76
N VAL A 320 -6.10 21.72 5.03
CA VAL A 320 -7.27 20.95 5.43
C VAL A 320 -8.47 21.35 4.58
N LEU A 321 -9.23 20.37 4.14
CA LEU A 321 -10.59 20.52 3.62
C LEU A 321 -11.59 20.23 4.72
N ILE A 322 -12.63 21.07 4.83
CA ILE A 322 -13.82 20.84 5.64
C ILE A 322 -15.01 20.80 4.70
N ASP A 323 -15.68 19.65 4.63
CA ASP A 323 -16.85 19.44 3.78
C ASP A 323 -18.11 19.95 4.47
N HIS A 324 -18.90 20.78 3.77
CA HIS A 324 -20.20 21.30 4.22
C HIS A 324 -21.33 20.90 3.28
N SER A 325 -20.99 20.08 2.26
CA SER A 325 -21.91 19.80 1.17
C SER A 325 -22.94 18.72 1.51
N SER A 326 -24.07 18.77 0.83
CA SER A 326 -25.08 17.71 0.86
C SER A 326 -24.77 16.55 -0.10
N HIS A 327 -24.00 16.80 -1.16
CA HIS A 327 -23.67 15.79 -2.21
C HIS A 327 -22.26 15.25 -2.10
N GLY A 328 -21.44 15.75 -1.17
CA GLY A 328 -20.09 15.28 -0.85
C GLY A 328 -18.98 15.94 -1.67
N SER A 329 -17.84 16.11 -0.99
CA SER A 329 -16.56 16.37 -1.60
C SER A 329 -15.78 15.06 -1.74
N TYR A 330 -14.99 14.92 -2.79
CA TYR A 330 -14.21 13.71 -3.06
C TYR A 330 -12.76 14.10 -3.29
N LEU A 331 -11.85 13.46 -2.55
CA LEU A 331 -10.40 13.62 -2.71
C LEU A 331 -9.87 12.34 -3.36
N ASP A 332 -9.24 12.47 -4.53
CA ASP A 332 -8.75 11.33 -5.32
C ASP A 332 -9.82 10.23 -5.52
N GLY A 333 -11.07 10.65 -5.77
CA GLY A 333 -12.21 9.75 -5.95
C GLY A 333 -12.85 9.23 -4.65
N VAL A 334 -12.22 9.42 -3.50
CA VAL A 334 -12.73 8.99 -2.18
C VAL A 334 -13.57 10.09 -1.55
N ARG A 335 -14.80 9.76 -1.09
CA ARG A 335 -15.68 10.71 -0.45
C ARG A 335 -15.14 11.19 0.89
N VAL A 336 -14.99 12.51 1.05
CA VAL A 336 -14.59 13.12 2.32
C VAL A 336 -15.79 13.13 3.28
N ARG A 337 -15.57 12.66 4.51
CA ARG A 337 -16.58 12.72 5.58
C ARG A 337 -16.17 13.78 6.58
N GLY A 338 -16.71 14.97 6.40
CA GLY A 338 -16.50 16.11 7.28
C GLY A 338 -15.14 16.79 7.07
N ARG A 339 -14.01 16.06 7.12
CA ARG A 339 -12.68 16.67 7.07
C ARG A 339 -11.64 15.76 6.39
N ALA A 340 -10.69 16.35 5.62
CA ALA A 340 -9.55 15.67 5.02
C ALA A 340 -8.32 16.57 4.97
N PHE A 341 -7.11 15.98 5.03
CA PHE A 341 -5.86 16.67 4.74
C PHE A 341 -5.62 16.74 3.23
N LEU A 342 -5.01 17.84 2.78
CA LEU A 342 -4.79 18.11 1.37
C LEU A 342 -3.30 17.98 1.04
N ALA A 343 -2.99 17.06 0.12
CA ALA A 343 -1.65 16.87 -0.43
C ALA A 343 -1.54 17.49 -1.82
N ALA A 344 -0.35 17.94 -2.19
CA ALA A 344 -0.09 18.38 -3.55
C ALA A 344 -0.15 17.19 -4.52
N GLY A 345 -0.69 17.41 -5.72
CA GLY A 345 -0.94 16.36 -6.72
C GLY A 345 -2.31 15.70 -6.60
N SER A 346 -3.03 15.88 -5.48
CA SER A 346 -4.40 15.34 -5.34
C SER A 346 -5.41 16.12 -6.17
N VAL A 347 -6.48 15.43 -6.56
CA VAL A 347 -7.64 16.00 -7.26
C VAL A 347 -8.82 16.07 -6.31
N LEU A 348 -9.33 17.28 -6.09
CA LEU A 348 -10.53 17.54 -5.29
C LEU A 348 -11.73 17.70 -6.21
N ARG A 349 -12.68 16.75 -6.17
CA ARG A 349 -13.96 16.84 -6.90
C ARG A 349 -15.08 17.22 -5.95
N LEU A 350 -15.82 18.24 -6.33
CA LEU A 350 -16.94 18.81 -5.56
C LEU A 350 -18.29 18.45 -6.22
N GLY A 351 -19.06 17.59 -5.57
CA GLY A 351 -20.37 17.12 -6.07
C GLY A 351 -20.27 15.91 -7.02
N THR A 352 -21.45 15.49 -7.55
CA THR A 352 -21.56 14.36 -8.49
C THR A 352 -22.60 14.74 -9.57
N PRO A 353 -22.18 14.84 -10.86
CA PRO A 353 -20.86 14.64 -11.47
C PRO A 353 -19.78 15.62 -10.99
N GLY A 354 -20.15 16.86 -10.65
CA GLY A 354 -19.32 17.82 -9.94
C GLY A 354 -18.25 18.56 -10.76
N VAL A 355 -17.35 19.24 -10.03
CA VAL A 355 -16.23 20.03 -10.58
C VAL A 355 -14.95 19.52 -9.95
N GLU A 356 -13.88 19.40 -10.77
CA GLU A 356 -12.55 19.02 -10.33
C GLU A 356 -11.65 20.24 -10.14
N LEU A 357 -10.88 20.23 -9.05
CA LEU A 357 -9.86 21.19 -8.72
C LEU A 357 -8.56 20.44 -8.41
N HIS A 358 -7.43 20.97 -8.88
CA HIS A 358 -6.12 20.34 -8.66
C HIS A 358 -5.39 21.00 -7.51
N LEU A 359 -4.80 20.19 -6.64
CA LEU A 359 -4.03 20.63 -5.49
C LEU A 359 -2.54 20.61 -5.83
N VAL A 360 -1.84 21.72 -5.58
CA VAL A 360 -0.42 21.85 -5.90
C VAL A 360 0.36 22.46 -4.72
N ALA A 361 1.65 22.11 -4.63
CA ALA A 361 2.62 22.81 -3.82
C ALA A 361 3.40 23.76 -4.75
N LEU A 362 3.20 25.06 -4.57
CA LEU A 362 4.10 26.03 -5.14
C LEU A 362 5.18 26.30 -4.08
N ALA A 363 6.46 26.23 -4.48
CA ALA A 363 7.54 26.73 -3.63
C ALA A 363 7.24 28.20 -3.35
N ASP A 364 7.21 28.60 -2.09
CA ASP A 364 7.22 30.01 -1.76
C ASP A 364 8.46 30.59 -2.44
N ALA A 365 8.27 31.59 -3.31
CA ALA A 365 9.35 32.42 -3.76
C ALA A 365 9.84 33.17 -2.50
N ALA A 366 10.71 32.50 -1.73
CA ALA A 366 11.30 33.05 -0.56
C ALA A 366 12.21 34.18 -0.98
N GLY A 367 11.77 35.39 -0.71
CA GLY A 367 12.56 36.54 -0.37
C GLY A 367 13.77 36.88 -1.25
N SER A 368 13.59 37.81 -2.16
CA SER A 368 14.63 38.80 -2.44
C SER A 368 14.47 39.92 -1.45
#